data_0b6698b7dafe34f4a1111eaff53bc820
#
_entry.id   0b6698b7dafe34f4a1111eaff53bc820
#
_cell.length_a   1.000
_cell.length_b   1.000
_cell.length_c   1.000
_cell.angle_alpha   90.00
_cell.angle_beta   90.00
_cell.angle_gamma   90.00
#
_symmetry.space_group_name_H-M   'P 1'
#
loop_
_entity.id
_entity.type
_entity.pdbx_description
1 polymer ?
#
loop_
_entity_poly.entity_id
_entity_poly.type
_entity_poly.pdbx_seq_one_letter_code
_entity_poly.pdbx_strand_id
1 'polypeptide(L)'
;MPLPLIFLGAAALGLVKRKEAKENFERAKHIGTRAEKAYQKSEKNLQYMRDETNSILEDLGNLKIAIFNNQIKHLIEVIKKTKKSKSKLSGFNESISPIELKEIETLILSTNVLSTNTNLAWVGAGALNALGMMSGIVLAPALAVGGFMMASKAEKALTEAIEYNADVDIAIAEMKRNEIILQALQANAIEMGSTLIKLAERFDEIKVNGNDDPESFERMIILGKGLKNLLDVAIMEKDGSATKNIKTKISGYLEI
;
A
#
# COMPACT_ATOMS: atom_id res chain seq x y z
N MET A 1 18.91 -14.06 82.32
CA MET A 1 18.34 -13.05 81.45
C MET A 1 18.64 -13.43 80.02
N PRO A 2 17.67 -13.88 79.24
CA PRO A 2 17.88 -14.13 77.80
C PRO A 2 17.53 -12.83 77.03
N LEU A 3 18.49 -12.25 76.35
CA LEU A 3 18.33 -11.09 75.47
C LEU A 3 18.55 -11.53 74.03
N PRO A 4 18.13 -10.80 73.05
CA PRO A 4 16.97 -11.03 72.21
C PRO A 4 17.39 -11.50 70.82
N LEU A 5 17.01 -12.69 70.38
CA LEU A 5 17.08 -13.21 69.03
C LEU A 5 16.17 -12.49 68.01
N ILE A 6 15.41 -11.49 68.49
CA ILE A 6 14.41 -10.78 67.65
C ILE A 6 15.06 -9.75 66.71
N PHE A 7 16.25 -9.19 67.05
CA PHE A 7 16.90 -8.15 66.24
C PHE A 7 17.63 -8.66 64.99
N LEU A 8 18.04 -9.92 64.97
CA LEU A 8 18.72 -10.50 63.79
C LEU A 8 17.77 -10.82 62.68
N GLY A 9 16.52 -11.13 62.97
CA GLY A 9 15.50 -11.42 61.94
C GLY A 9 15.04 -10.18 61.17
N ALA A 10 14.91 -9.03 61.81
CA ALA A 10 14.47 -7.78 61.17
C ALA A 10 15.53 -7.21 60.20
N ALA A 11 16.81 -7.30 60.56
CA ALA A 11 17.92 -6.86 59.71
C ALA A 11 18.09 -7.77 58.48
N ALA A 12 17.95 -9.09 58.65
CA ALA A 12 18.00 -10.04 57.55
C ALA A 12 16.84 -9.87 56.58
N LEU A 13 15.61 -9.67 57.09
CA LEU A 13 14.42 -9.37 56.27
C LEU A 13 14.55 -8.06 55.53
N GLY A 14 15.15 -7.03 56.11
CA GLY A 14 15.41 -5.75 55.47
C GLY A 14 16.44 -5.85 54.34
N LEU A 15 17.47 -6.69 54.48
CA LEU A 15 18.49 -6.92 53.47
C LEU A 15 17.94 -7.74 52.31
N VAL A 16 17.12 -8.76 52.57
CA VAL A 16 16.44 -9.56 51.53
C VAL A 16 15.49 -8.69 50.70
N LYS A 17 14.63 -7.88 51.35
CA LYS A 17 13.73 -6.96 50.65
C LYS A 17 14.47 -5.92 49.81
N ARG A 18 15.63 -5.42 50.24
CA ARG A 18 16.45 -4.51 49.45
C ARG A 18 17.06 -5.19 48.22
N LYS A 19 17.48 -6.44 48.34
CA LYS A 19 18.01 -7.22 47.23
C LYS A 19 16.92 -7.50 46.19
N GLU A 20 15.75 -7.98 46.61
CA GLU A 20 14.59 -8.20 45.77
C GLU A 20 14.13 -6.91 45.05
N ALA A 21 14.08 -5.79 45.78
CA ALA A 21 13.74 -4.50 45.17
C ALA A 21 14.72 -4.11 44.05
N LYS A 22 16.04 -4.28 44.32
CA LYS A 22 17.06 -4.01 43.28
C LYS A 22 16.90 -4.94 42.06
N GLU A 23 16.69 -6.22 42.28
CA GLU A 23 16.49 -7.20 41.23
C GLU A 23 15.23 -6.86 40.38
N ASN A 24 14.13 -6.47 41.02
CA ASN A 24 12.91 -6.05 40.35
C ASN A 24 13.09 -4.79 39.51
N PHE A 25 13.85 -3.79 39.99
CA PHE A 25 14.21 -2.62 39.19
C PHE A 25 15.07 -2.97 37.98
N GLU A 26 16.07 -3.81 38.14
CA GLU A 26 16.91 -4.24 37.02
C GLU A 26 16.09 -5.03 35.96
N ARG A 27 15.17 -5.89 36.43
CA ARG A 27 14.24 -6.62 35.55
C ARG A 27 13.31 -5.67 34.82
N ALA A 28 12.69 -4.70 35.53
CA ALA A 28 11.83 -3.69 34.92
C ALA A 28 12.56 -2.90 33.81
N LYS A 29 13.77 -2.42 34.13
CA LYS A 29 14.63 -1.72 33.17
C LYS A 29 14.96 -2.57 31.95
N HIS A 30 15.31 -3.84 32.18
CA HIS A 30 15.63 -4.75 31.09
C HIS A 30 14.41 -5.01 30.17
N ILE A 31 13.23 -5.23 30.76
CA ILE A 31 11.96 -5.43 30.03
C ILE A 31 11.64 -4.18 29.21
N GLY A 32 11.62 -2.99 29.84
CA GLY A 32 11.32 -1.74 29.18
C GLY A 32 12.26 -1.42 28.02
N THR A 33 13.58 -1.56 28.26
CA THR A 33 14.58 -1.30 27.20
C THR A 33 14.46 -2.29 26.03
N ARG A 34 14.14 -3.56 26.31
CA ARG A 34 13.93 -4.57 25.27
C ARG A 34 12.68 -4.26 24.45
N ALA A 35 11.58 -3.92 25.13
CA ALA A 35 10.32 -3.55 24.49
C ALA A 35 10.50 -2.32 23.59
N GLU A 36 11.16 -1.26 24.09
CA GLU A 36 11.45 -0.06 23.32
C GLU A 36 12.29 -0.35 22.07
N LYS A 37 13.36 -1.13 22.19
CA LYS A 37 14.18 -1.52 21.03
C LYS A 37 13.39 -2.32 20.00
N ALA A 38 12.51 -3.21 20.45
CA ALA A 38 11.65 -4.00 19.56
C ALA A 38 10.65 -3.10 18.82
N TYR A 39 10.03 -2.15 19.53
CA TYR A 39 9.14 -1.15 18.97
C TYR A 39 9.84 -0.32 17.89
N GLN A 40 10.97 0.33 18.25
CA GLN A 40 11.74 1.16 17.31
C GLN A 40 12.19 0.40 16.06
N LYS A 41 12.54 -0.88 16.20
CA LYS A 41 12.89 -1.73 15.06
C LYS A 41 11.69 -1.94 14.15
N SER A 42 10.52 -2.27 14.71
CA SER A 42 9.30 -2.50 13.92
C SER A 42 8.81 -1.21 13.26
N GLU A 43 8.88 -0.09 13.96
CA GLU A 43 8.54 1.23 13.42
C GLU A 43 9.41 1.59 12.20
N LYS A 44 10.73 1.40 12.31
CA LYS A 44 11.65 1.63 11.18
C LYS A 44 11.36 0.73 9.99
N ASN A 45 11.05 -0.55 10.24
CA ASN A 45 10.71 -1.47 9.17
C ASN A 45 9.42 -1.05 8.46
N LEU A 46 8.39 -0.70 9.23
CA LEU A 46 7.13 -0.24 8.67
C LEU A 46 7.32 1.05 7.86
N GLN A 47 8.12 1.99 8.36
CA GLN A 47 8.42 3.22 7.63
C GLN A 47 9.13 2.92 6.30
N TYR A 48 10.16 2.08 6.32
CA TYR A 48 10.86 1.65 5.11
C TYR A 48 9.89 1.04 4.08
N MET A 49 9.03 0.12 4.51
CA MET A 49 8.03 -0.50 3.63
C MET A 49 7.02 0.49 3.06
N ARG A 50 6.65 1.52 3.82
CA ARG A 50 5.79 2.61 3.33
C ARG A 50 6.45 3.41 2.23
N ASP A 51 7.70 3.81 2.45
CA ASP A 51 8.45 4.60 1.49
C ASP A 51 8.64 3.81 0.19
N GLU A 52 8.98 2.52 0.29
CA GLU A 52 9.07 1.62 -0.86
C GLU A 52 7.73 1.45 -1.57
N THR A 53 6.63 1.24 -0.82
CA THR A 53 5.29 1.12 -1.40
C THR A 53 4.88 2.39 -2.12
N ASN A 54 5.15 3.57 -1.52
CA ASN A 54 4.87 4.85 -2.16
C ASN A 54 5.60 4.99 -3.50
N SER A 55 6.88 4.64 -3.55
CA SER A 55 7.67 4.67 -4.79
C SER A 55 7.07 3.78 -5.87
N ILE A 56 6.72 2.54 -5.54
CA ILE A 56 6.11 1.59 -6.49
C ILE A 56 4.74 2.10 -6.99
N LEU A 57 3.93 2.69 -6.11
CA LEU A 57 2.64 3.26 -6.48
C LEU A 57 2.79 4.52 -7.35
N GLU A 58 3.80 5.33 -7.11
CA GLU A 58 4.14 6.49 -7.95
C GLU A 58 4.57 6.05 -9.35
N ASP A 59 5.44 5.04 -9.44
CA ASP A 59 5.87 4.47 -10.71
C ASP A 59 4.69 3.89 -11.50
N LEU A 60 3.77 3.17 -10.84
CA LEU A 60 2.55 2.69 -11.48
C LEU A 60 1.66 3.85 -11.95
N GLY A 61 1.52 4.91 -11.16
CA GLY A 61 0.77 6.10 -11.53
C GLY A 61 1.37 6.78 -12.78
N ASN A 62 2.68 6.96 -12.81
CA ASN A 62 3.40 7.52 -13.94
C ASN A 62 3.26 6.66 -15.20
N LEU A 63 3.36 5.33 -15.06
CA LEU A 63 3.12 4.38 -16.15
C LEU A 63 1.70 4.50 -16.71
N LYS A 64 0.68 4.55 -15.86
CA LYS A 64 -0.72 4.74 -16.28
C LYS A 64 -0.90 6.04 -17.06
N ILE A 65 -0.32 7.13 -16.60
CA ILE A 65 -0.36 8.44 -17.28
C ILE A 65 0.35 8.36 -18.63
N ALA A 66 1.50 7.71 -18.72
CA ALA A 66 2.25 7.53 -19.96
C ALA A 66 1.44 6.73 -21.00
N ILE A 67 0.87 5.58 -20.61
CA ILE A 67 0.03 4.75 -21.47
C ILE A 67 -1.19 5.54 -21.95
N PHE A 68 -1.82 6.27 -21.05
CA PHE A 68 -2.94 7.12 -21.42
C PHE A 68 -2.56 8.15 -22.49
N ASN A 69 -1.48 8.87 -22.27
CA ASN A 69 -1.02 9.93 -23.17
C ASN A 69 -0.53 9.40 -24.52
N ASN A 70 0.04 8.20 -24.57
CA ASN A 70 0.62 7.63 -25.79
C ASN A 70 -0.38 6.72 -26.52
N GLN A 71 -0.84 5.64 -25.88
CA GLN A 71 -1.65 4.62 -26.55
C GLN A 71 -3.12 5.04 -26.67
N ILE A 72 -3.73 5.47 -25.57
CA ILE A 72 -5.17 5.81 -25.56
C ILE A 72 -5.45 7.06 -26.38
N LYS A 73 -4.66 8.10 -26.28
CA LYS A 73 -4.82 9.30 -27.14
C LYS A 73 -4.63 8.97 -28.62
N HIS A 74 -3.63 8.13 -28.95
CA HIS A 74 -3.43 7.70 -30.32
C HIS A 74 -4.65 6.94 -30.87
N LEU A 75 -5.17 5.97 -30.10
CA LEU A 75 -6.40 5.25 -30.45
C LEU A 75 -7.55 6.21 -30.76
N ILE A 76 -7.75 7.20 -29.91
CA ILE A 76 -8.77 8.23 -30.06
C ILE A 76 -8.59 9.01 -31.38
N GLU A 77 -7.37 9.39 -31.71
CA GLU A 77 -7.07 10.11 -32.96
C GLU A 77 -7.35 9.24 -34.18
N VAL A 78 -6.97 7.96 -34.17
CA VAL A 78 -7.24 7.01 -35.26
C VAL A 78 -8.75 6.85 -35.45
N ILE A 79 -9.52 6.63 -34.38
CA ILE A 79 -10.99 6.54 -34.46
C ILE A 79 -11.61 7.81 -35.03
N LYS A 80 -11.15 9.00 -34.60
CA LYS A 80 -11.65 10.28 -35.14
C LYS A 80 -11.35 10.46 -36.63
N LYS A 81 -10.16 10.04 -37.08
CA LYS A 81 -9.78 10.06 -38.50
C LYS A 81 -10.64 9.09 -39.34
N THR A 82 -10.85 7.87 -38.85
CA THR A 82 -11.66 6.86 -39.49
C THR A 82 -13.13 7.27 -39.61
N LYS A 83 -13.71 7.86 -38.56
CA LYS A 83 -15.07 8.44 -38.61
C LYS A 83 -15.24 9.52 -39.68
N LYS A 84 -14.23 10.37 -39.90
CA LYS A 84 -14.25 11.42 -40.91
C LYS A 84 -14.13 10.86 -42.34
N SER A 85 -13.48 9.72 -42.50
CA SER A 85 -13.26 9.04 -43.80
C SER A 85 -14.40 8.13 -44.21
N LYS A 86 -15.58 8.22 -43.62
CA LYS A 86 -16.76 7.34 -43.78
C LYS A 86 -17.22 7.04 -45.22
N SER A 87 -16.69 7.73 -46.22
CA SER A 87 -17.08 7.50 -47.65
C SER A 87 -16.32 6.35 -48.32
N LYS A 88 -15.31 5.71 -47.70
CA LYS A 88 -14.46 4.71 -48.38
C LYS A 88 -14.37 3.34 -47.72
N LEU A 89 -14.96 3.12 -46.54
CA LEU A 89 -14.78 1.89 -45.75
C LEU A 89 -16.15 1.26 -45.41
N SER A 90 -16.84 0.71 -46.39
CA SER A 90 -18.16 0.07 -46.24
C SER A 90 -18.13 -1.22 -45.38
N GLY A 91 -16.96 -1.80 -45.05
CA GLY A 91 -16.81 -2.97 -44.16
C GLY A 91 -16.59 -2.64 -42.70
N PHE A 92 -16.34 -1.39 -42.37
CA PHE A 92 -15.95 -0.96 -41.00
C PHE A 92 -17.11 -0.76 -40.03
N ASN A 93 -18.34 -0.69 -40.50
CA ASN A 93 -19.51 -0.37 -39.68
C ASN A 93 -20.01 -1.52 -38.79
N GLU A 94 -19.55 -2.75 -39.01
CA GLU A 94 -20.01 -3.93 -38.26
C GLU A 94 -19.15 -4.25 -37.03
N SER A 95 -17.89 -3.79 -37.02
CA SER A 95 -16.92 -4.16 -35.97
C SER A 95 -16.95 -3.28 -34.72
N ILE A 96 -17.55 -2.09 -34.81
CA ILE A 96 -17.61 -1.15 -33.67
C ILE A 96 -19.05 -0.74 -33.42
N SER A 97 -19.60 -1.18 -32.28
CA SER A 97 -20.97 -0.77 -31.92
C SER A 97 -21.03 0.73 -31.57
N PRO A 98 -22.17 1.41 -31.79
CA PRO A 98 -22.37 2.79 -31.38
C PRO A 98 -22.16 3.01 -29.87
N ILE A 99 -22.38 1.97 -29.07
CA ILE A 99 -22.16 1.98 -27.61
C ILE A 99 -20.66 2.08 -27.29
N GLU A 100 -19.83 1.30 -28.00
CA GLU A 100 -18.37 1.31 -27.81
C GLU A 100 -17.73 2.63 -28.23
N LEU A 101 -18.25 3.26 -29.27
CA LEU A 101 -17.81 4.59 -29.67
C LEU A 101 -18.18 5.66 -28.63
N LYS A 102 -19.35 5.53 -28.00
CA LYS A 102 -19.79 6.42 -26.94
C LYS A 102 -18.98 6.23 -25.65
N GLU A 103 -18.60 5.01 -25.32
CA GLU A 103 -17.71 4.70 -24.21
C GLU A 103 -16.33 5.31 -24.41
N ILE A 104 -15.77 5.23 -25.62
CA ILE A 104 -14.49 5.86 -25.97
C ILE A 104 -14.61 7.39 -25.94
N GLU A 105 -15.73 7.95 -26.39
CA GLU A 105 -15.99 9.40 -26.28
C GLU A 105 -16.13 9.87 -24.82
N THR A 106 -16.79 9.08 -23.99
CA THR A 106 -16.90 9.33 -22.56
C THR A 106 -15.53 9.29 -21.88
N LEU A 107 -14.65 8.43 -22.37
CA LEU A 107 -13.26 8.34 -21.95
C LEU A 107 -12.49 9.62 -22.28
N ILE A 108 -12.70 10.20 -23.46
CA ILE A 108 -12.12 11.47 -23.89
C ILE A 108 -12.58 12.63 -22.97
N LEU A 109 -13.85 12.61 -22.57
CA LEU A 109 -14.41 13.64 -21.68
C LEU A 109 -13.90 13.48 -20.26
N SER A 110 -13.78 12.25 -19.76
CA SER A 110 -13.23 11.98 -18.42
C SER A 110 -11.75 12.33 -18.28
N THR A 111 -11.01 12.40 -19.38
CA THR A 111 -9.58 12.74 -19.38
C THR A 111 -9.29 14.21 -19.20
N ASN A 112 -10.20 15.07 -19.60
CA ASN A 112 -10.11 16.50 -19.25
C ASN A 112 -10.31 16.73 -17.75
N VAL A 113 -10.97 15.80 -17.05
CA VAL A 113 -11.15 15.79 -15.59
C VAL A 113 -9.92 15.22 -14.88
N LEU A 114 -9.15 14.34 -15.53
CA LEU A 114 -7.92 13.75 -14.96
C LEU A 114 -6.78 14.75 -14.81
N SER A 115 -6.79 15.84 -15.59
CA SER A 115 -5.80 16.92 -15.43
C SER A 115 -6.05 17.82 -14.21
N THR A 116 -7.23 17.73 -13.60
CA THR A 116 -7.66 18.64 -12.53
C THR A 116 -8.07 17.96 -11.23
N ASN A 117 -8.44 16.66 -11.28
CA ASN A 117 -8.79 15.89 -10.10
C ASN A 117 -7.98 14.59 -10.12
N THR A 118 -6.95 14.53 -9.30
CA THR A 118 -6.23 13.31 -8.95
C THR A 118 -7.19 12.33 -8.29
N ASN A 119 -7.92 11.56 -9.11
CA ASN A 119 -8.60 10.39 -8.61
C ASN A 119 -7.51 9.45 -8.06
N LEU A 120 -7.50 9.28 -6.75
CA LEU A 120 -6.55 8.48 -5.98
C LEU A 120 -6.35 7.05 -6.52
N ALA A 121 -7.34 6.52 -7.26
CA ALA A 121 -7.24 5.24 -7.95
C ALA A 121 -6.25 5.24 -9.13
N TRP A 122 -5.94 6.41 -9.70
CA TRP A 122 -5.05 6.57 -10.85
C TRP A 122 -3.62 6.94 -10.47
N VAL A 123 -3.47 7.73 -9.40
CA VAL A 123 -2.17 8.24 -8.95
C VAL A 123 -1.85 7.61 -7.60
N GLY A 124 -1.18 6.47 -7.64
CA GLY A 124 -0.92 5.65 -6.47
C GLY A 124 -0.28 6.34 -5.25
N ALA A 125 0.58 7.36 -5.46
CA ALA A 125 1.38 7.94 -4.38
C ALA A 125 0.60 8.73 -3.31
N GLY A 126 -0.54 9.35 -3.65
CA GLY A 126 -1.38 10.06 -2.67
C GLY A 126 -2.29 9.14 -1.85
N ALA A 127 -2.47 7.91 -2.29
CA ALA A 127 -3.45 6.99 -1.73
C ALA A 127 -3.16 6.57 -0.29
N LEU A 128 -1.90 6.28 0.02
CA LEU A 128 -1.51 5.89 1.39
C LEU A 128 -1.66 7.04 2.39
N ASN A 129 -1.38 8.28 1.97
CA ASN A 129 -1.57 9.47 2.79
C ASN A 129 -3.06 9.77 3.02
N ALA A 130 -3.88 9.68 1.97
CA ALA A 130 -5.31 10.00 2.05
C ALA A 130 -6.12 8.97 2.85
N LEU A 131 -5.64 7.73 2.93
CA LEU A 131 -6.30 6.66 3.70
C LEU A 131 -5.93 6.66 5.19
N GLY A 132 -5.14 7.63 5.64
CA GLY A 132 -4.71 7.65 7.03
C GLY A 132 -3.74 6.52 7.40
N MET A 133 -3.33 5.69 6.45
CA MET A 133 -2.32 4.65 6.69
C MET A 133 -0.97 5.25 7.08
N MET A 134 -0.75 6.54 6.77
CA MET A 134 0.42 7.29 7.21
C MET A 134 0.22 7.95 8.57
N SER A 135 -1.02 8.26 8.96
CA SER A 135 -1.35 8.96 10.20
C SER A 135 -1.89 8.05 11.31
N GLY A 136 -2.35 6.86 10.95
CA GLY A 136 -2.97 5.89 11.87
C GLY A 136 -1.98 4.97 12.57
N ILE A 137 -0.73 5.40 12.71
CA ILE A 137 0.20 4.56 13.45
C ILE A 137 0.07 4.82 14.90
N VAL A 138 -0.35 3.72 15.44
CA VAL A 138 0.12 3.22 16.70
C VAL A 138 0.63 4.38 17.54
N LEU A 139 -0.29 4.88 18.34
CA LEU A 139 0.11 5.68 19.49
C LEU A 139 1.30 4.95 20.11
N ALA A 140 2.49 5.53 19.97
CA ALA A 140 3.65 5.03 20.68
C ALA A 140 3.19 4.81 22.12
N PRO A 141 3.34 3.62 22.66
CA PRO A 141 2.99 3.41 24.05
C PRO A 141 3.71 4.48 24.82
N ALA A 142 2.95 5.41 25.39
CA ALA A 142 3.48 6.67 25.94
C ALA A 142 4.13 6.39 27.30
N LEU A 143 5.21 5.59 27.28
CA LEU A 143 6.00 5.40 28.48
C LEU A 143 7.47 5.64 28.12
N ALA A 144 7.92 6.79 28.52
CA ALA A 144 9.35 6.99 28.65
C ALA A 144 9.89 5.94 29.61
N VAL A 145 10.90 5.18 29.20
CA VAL A 145 11.66 4.25 30.06
C VAL A 145 12.14 4.93 31.37
N GLY A 146 12.21 6.28 31.37
CA GLY A 146 12.43 7.08 32.54
C GLY A 146 11.31 7.05 33.60
N GLY A 147 10.07 6.69 33.24
CA GLY A 147 8.94 6.60 34.18
C GLY A 147 9.13 5.50 35.21
N PHE A 148 9.75 4.38 34.84
CA PHE A 148 10.04 3.28 35.79
C PHE A 148 11.04 3.65 36.89
N MET A 149 11.90 4.64 36.63
CA MET A 149 12.86 5.13 37.66
C MET A 149 12.20 6.00 38.72
N MET A 150 10.99 6.50 38.48
CA MET A 150 10.23 7.32 39.43
C MET A 150 9.24 6.51 40.28
N ALA A 151 9.05 5.22 39.99
CA ALA A 151 8.19 4.37 40.80
C ALA A 151 8.72 4.23 42.21
N SER A 152 7.92 4.64 43.21
CA SER A 152 8.29 4.62 44.62
C SER A 152 8.48 3.21 45.21
N LYS A 153 8.09 2.16 44.48
CA LYS A 153 8.19 0.75 44.86
C LYS A 153 8.63 -0.11 43.66
N ALA A 154 9.64 -0.95 43.90
CA ALA A 154 10.21 -1.80 42.85
C ALA A 154 9.21 -2.82 42.23
N GLU A 155 8.24 -3.31 43.00
CA GLU A 155 7.18 -4.17 42.52
C GLU A 155 6.28 -3.43 41.54
N LYS A 156 5.94 -2.17 41.81
CA LYS A 156 5.14 -1.33 40.90
C LYS A 156 5.90 -1.08 39.59
N ALA A 157 7.20 -0.77 39.67
CA ALA A 157 8.02 -0.59 38.46
C ALA A 157 8.07 -1.85 37.58
N LEU A 158 8.13 -3.03 38.18
CA LEU A 158 8.11 -4.30 37.43
C LEU A 158 6.75 -4.55 36.79
N THR A 159 5.64 -4.31 37.48
CA THR A 159 4.28 -4.43 36.94
C THR A 159 4.10 -3.47 35.75
N GLU A 160 4.45 -2.19 35.92
CA GLU A 160 4.36 -1.18 34.85
C GLU A 160 5.22 -1.55 33.63
N ALA A 161 6.41 -2.14 33.83
CA ALA A 161 7.25 -2.59 32.73
C ALA A 161 6.65 -3.80 31.97
N ILE A 162 5.97 -4.69 32.69
CA ILE A 162 5.28 -5.85 32.07
C ILE A 162 4.07 -5.34 31.24
N GLU A 163 3.27 -4.44 31.79
CA GLU A 163 2.14 -3.81 31.09
C GLU A 163 2.63 -3.07 29.84
N TYR A 164 3.67 -2.26 29.97
CA TYR A 164 4.29 -1.59 28.83
C TYR A 164 4.77 -2.55 27.75
N ASN A 165 5.43 -3.67 28.13
CA ASN A 165 5.84 -4.67 27.16
C ASN A 165 4.63 -5.29 26.43
N ALA A 166 3.52 -5.53 27.12
CA ALA A 166 2.30 -6.05 26.50
C ALA A 166 1.71 -5.05 25.51
N ASP A 167 1.66 -3.77 25.84
CA ASP A 167 1.20 -2.71 24.93
C ASP A 167 2.10 -2.60 23.69
N VAL A 168 3.42 -2.71 23.88
CA VAL A 168 4.39 -2.73 22.79
C VAL A 168 4.17 -3.96 21.88
N ASP A 169 3.91 -5.13 22.45
CA ASP A 169 3.66 -6.35 21.67
C ASP A 169 2.39 -6.21 20.82
N ILE A 170 1.33 -5.58 21.33
CA ILE A 170 0.11 -5.24 20.58
C ILE A 170 0.45 -4.27 19.44
N ALA A 171 1.19 -3.20 19.73
CA ALA A 171 1.59 -2.23 18.75
C ALA A 171 2.44 -2.84 17.61
N ILE A 172 3.37 -3.73 17.94
CA ILE A 172 4.18 -4.47 16.96
C ILE A 172 3.31 -5.41 16.11
N ALA A 173 2.30 -6.04 16.70
CA ALA A 173 1.38 -6.90 15.96
C ALA A 173 0.56 -6.10 14.92
N GLU A 174 0.12 -4.90 15.27
CA GLU A 174 -0.56 -3.98 14.35
C GLU A 174 0.38 -3.49 13.23
N MET A 175 1.62 -3.14 13.55
CA MET A 175 2.63 -2.79 12.55
C MET A 175 2.85 -3.92 11.55
N LYS A 176 2.99 -5.16 12.01
CA LYS A 176 3.13 -6.34 11.15
C LYS A 176 1.92 -6.57 10.25
N ARG A 177 0.72 -6.32 10.77
CA ARG A 177 -0.50 -6.38 9.95
C ARG A 177 -0.46 -5.35 8.82
N ASN A 178 -0.02 -4.12 9.12
CA ASN A 178 0.13 -3.09 8.12
C ASN A 178 1.23 -3.43 7.09
N GLU A 179 2.35 -4.02 7.52
CA GLU A 179 3.39 -4.54 6.62
C GLU A 179 2.82 -5.54 5.60
N ILE A 180 1.96 -6.47 6.03
CA ILE A 180 1.32 -7.44 5.15
C ILE A 180 0.42 -6.76 4.11
N ILE A 181 -0.33 -5.73 4.50
CA ILE A 181 -1.16 -4.96 3.57
C ILE A 181 -0.29 -4.22 2.54
N LEU A 182 0.80 -3.58 2.99
CA LEU A 182 1.74 -2.91 2.10
C LEU A 182 2.38 -3.87 1.10
N GLN A 183 2.82 -5.04 1.54
CA GLN A 183 3.36 -6.09 0.66
C GLN A 183 2.34 -6.53 -0.40
N ALA A 184 1.08 -6.71 -0.01
CA ALA A 184 0.03 -7.06 -0.96
C ALA A 184 -0.25 -5.94 -1.97
N LEU A 185 -0.18 -4.67 -1.55
CA LEU A 185 -0.31 -3.52 -2.45
C LEU A 185 0.87 -3.44 -3.44
N GLN A 186 2.09 -3.64 -2.97
CA GLN A 186 3.29 -3.72 -3.83
C GLN A 186 3.14 -4.81 -4.89
N ALA A 187 2.75 -6.02 -4.48
CA ALA A 187 2.55 -7.14 -5.39
C ALA A 187 1.48 -6.83 -6.45
N ASN A 188 0.35 -6.23 -6.03
CA ASN A 188 -0.71 -5.82 -6.95
C ASN A 188 -0.23 -4.75 -7.95
N ALA A 189 0.54 -3.77 -7.47
CA ALA A 189 1.06 -2.70 -8.32
C ALA A 189 2.05 -3.22 -9.36
N ILE A 190 2.95 -4.11 -8.96
CA ILE A 190 3.94 -4.72 -9.85
C ILE A 190 3.25 -5.58 -10.92
N GLU A 191 2.30 -6.42 -10.54
CA GLU A 191 1.54 -7.27 -11.47
C GLU A 191 0.74 -6.42 -12.46
N MET A 192 0.07 -5.38 -11.99
CA MET A 192 -0.65 -4.42 -12.81
C MET A 192 0.30 -3.72 -13.80
N GLY A 193 1.41 -3.21 -13.32
CA GLY A 193 2.41 -2.53 -14.14
C GLY A 193 2.96 -3.43 -15.23
N SER A 194 3.32 -4.67 -14.90
CA SER A 194 3.80 -5.67 -15.87
C SER A 194 2.75 -5.96 -16.96
N THR A 195 1.49 -6.10 -16.58
CA THR A 195 0.40 -6.35 -17.53
C THR A 195 0.14 -5.15 -18.44
N LEU A 196 0.17 -3.94 -17.87
CA LEU A 196 0.05 -2.70 -18.63
C LEU A 196 1.15 -2.53 -19.68
N ILE A 197 2.40 -2.80 -19.30
CA ILE A 197 3.56 -2.72 -20.22
C ILE A 197 3.35 -3.69 -21.40
N LYS A 198 3.04 -4.96 -21.11
CA LYS A 198 2.84 -5.98 -22.15
C LYS A 198 1.73 -5.62 -23.16
N LEU A 199 0.62 -5.08 -22.66
CA LEU A 199 -0.47 -4.64 -23.53
C LEU A 199 -0.10 -3.39 -24.33
N ALA A 200 0.62 -2.46 -23.72
CA ALA A 200 1.09 -1.26 -24.40
C ALA A 200 2.09 -1.60 -25.53
N GLU A 201 3.02 -2.53 -25.30
CA GLU A 201 3.96 -3.04 -26.31
C GLU A 201 3.21 -3.66 -27.49
N ARG A 202 2.23 -4.55 -27.24
CA ARG A 202 1.41 -5.15 -28.31
C ARG A 202 0.63 -4.10 -29.10
N PHE A 203 0.12 -3.07 -28.41
CA PHE A 203 -0.56 -1.96 -29.06
C PHE A 203 0.38 -1.17 -29.97
N ASP A 204 1.60 -0.88 -29.50
CA ASP A 204 2.60 -0.13 -30.26
C ASP A 204 3.13 -0.92 -31.46
N GLU A 205 3.20 -2.26 -31.39
CA GLU A 205 3.52 -3.12 -32.54
C GLU A 205 2.52 -2.93 -33.69
N ILE A 206 1.23 -2.85 -33.40
CA ILE A 206 0.19 -2.60 -34.43
C ILE A 206 0.33 -1.18 -34.99
N LYS A 207 0.59 -0.20 -34.13
CA LYS A 207 0.79 1.20 -34.54
C LYS A 207 1.94 1.37 -35.54
N VAL A 208 3.03 0.61 -35.38
CA VAL A 208 4.22 0.68 -36.24
C VAL A 208 4.00 -0.07 -37.55
N ASN A 209 3.36 -1.25 -37.49
CA ASN A 209 3.22 -2.15 -38.65
C ASN A 209 2.08 -1.78 -39.61
N GLY A 210 1.35 -0.72 -39.31
CA GLY A 210 0.31 -0.17 -40.17
C GLY A 210 -1.10 -0.39 -39.63
N ASN A 211 -1.77 0.72 -39.41
CA ASN A 211 -3.15 0.79 -38.94
C ASN A 211 -4.14 1.09 -40.07
N ASP A 212 -3.70 0.88 -41.33
CA ASP A 212 -4.49 1.23 -42.52
C ASP A 212 -5.37 0.06 -43.04
N ASP A 213 -5.19 -1.16 -42.47
CA ASP A 213 -6.03 -2.31 -42.79
C ASP A 213 -7.07 -2.58 -41.68
N PRO A 214 -8.23 -3.14 -42.06
CA PRO A 214 -9.34 -3.39 -41.14
C PRO A 214 -8.97 -4.30 -39.97
N GLU A 215 -8.15 -5.32 -40.17
CA GLU A 215 -7.75 -6.29 -39.14
C GLU A 215 -6.86 -5.63 -38.08
N SER A 216 -5.87 -4.88 -38.54
CA SER A 216 -5.00 -4.11 -37.64
C SER A 216 -5.78 -3.08 -36.81
N PHE A 217 -6.78 -2.45 -37.44
CA PHE A 217 -7.65 -1.51 -36.73
C PHE A 217 -8.50 -2.20 -35.66
N GLU A 218 -9.10 -3.34 -35.95
CA GLU A 218 -9.90 -4.13 -35.02
C GLU A 218 -9.03 -4.57 -33.84
N ARG A 219 -7.84 -5.11 -34.08
CA ARG A 219 -6.88 -5.48 -33.04
C ARG A 219 -6.48 -4.28 -32.17
N MET A 220 -6.26 -3.11 -32.78
CA MET A 220 -5.97 -1.88 -32.06
C MET A 220 -7.12 -1.46 -31.13
N ILE A 221 -8.36 -1.58 -31.56
CA ILE A 221 -9.56 -1.31 -30.74
C ILE A 221 -9.63 -2.27 -29.55
N ILE A 222 -9.44 -3.57 -29.78
CA ILE A 222 -9.50 -4.60 -28.75
C ILE A 222 -8.43 -4.35 -27.68
N LEU A 223 -7.18 -4.14 -28.10
CA LEU A 223 -6.07 -3.84 -27.18
C LEU A 223 -6.26 -2.51 -26.45
N GLY A 224 -6.73 -1.48 -27.15
CA GLY A 224 -7.01 -0.19 -26.54
C GLY A 224 -8.12 -0.25 -25.49
N LYS A 225 -9.16 -1.05 -25.69
CA LYS A 225 -10.18 -1.35 -24.69
C LYS A 225 -9.59 -2.11 -23.51
N GLY A 226 -8.76 -3.11 -23.77
CA GLY A 226 -8.04 -3.85 -22.73
C GLY A 226 -7.20 -2.93 -21.85
N LEU A 227 -6.40 -2.06 -22.48
CA LEU A 227 -5.60 -1.05 -21.78
C LEU A 227 -6.49 -0.11 -20.96
N LYS A 228 -7.55 0.43 -21.56
CA LYS A 228 -8.49 1.31 -20.83
C LYS A 228 -9.07 0.64 -19.61
N ASN A 229 -9.62 -0.55 -19.77
CA ASN A 229 -10.24 -1.27 -18.67
C ASN A 229 -9.23 -1.59 -17.57
N LEU A 230 -8.00 -1.95 -17.96
CA LEU A 230 -6.93 -2.21 -17.00
C LEU A 230 -6.47 -0.94 -16.24
N LEU A 231 -6.46 0.22 -16.91
CA LEU A 231 -6.19 1.49 -16.26
C LEU A 231 -7.20 1.80 -15.14
N ASP A 232 -8.45 1.37 -15.28
CA ASP A 232 -9.53 1.61 -14.31
C ASP A 232 -9.57 0.57 -13.17
N VAL A 233 -8.80 -0.52 -13.28
CA VAL A 233 -8.74 -1.51 -12.19
C VAL A 233 -8.07 -0.90 -10.97
N ALA A 234 -8.79 -0.93 -9.83
CA ALA A 234 -8.23 -0.51 -8.55
C ALA A 234 -7.35 -1.62 -7.96
N ILE A 235 -6.16 -1.25 -7.49
CA ILE A 235 -5.24 -2.17 -6.77
C ILE A 235 -5.50 -2.18 -5.27
N MET A 236 -6.33 -1.27 -4.80
CA MET A 236 -6.69 -1.06 -3.41
C MET A 236 -8.19 -0.84 -3.27
N GLU A 237 -8.78 -1.42 -2.25
CA GLU A 237 -10.18 -1.23 -1.89
C GLU A 237 -10.39 0.10 -1.12
N LYS A 238 -11.65 0.50 -0.95
CA LYS A 238 -11.98 1.77 -0.25
C LYS A 238 -11.58 1.79 1.22
N ASP A 239 -11.45 0.62 1.84
CA ASP A 239 -11.02 0.47 3.24
C ASP A 239 -9.50 0.46 3.41
N GLY A 240 -8.75 0.66 2.31
CA GLY A 240 -7.30 0.66 2.31
C GLY A 240 -6.66 -0.72 2.20
N SER A 241 -7.43 -1.80 2.17
CA SER A 241 -6.89 -3.13 1.94
C SER A 241 -6.49 -3.33 0.47
N ALA A 242 -5.54 -4.22 0.22
CA ALA A 242 -5.16 -4.59 -1.14
C ALA A 242 -6.32 -5.33 -1.83
N THR A 243 -6.58 -4.99 -3.10
CA THR A 243 -7.60 -5.68 -3.91
C THR A 243 -7.27 -7.17 -4.00
N LYS A 244 -8.23 -8.00 -3.62
CA LYS A 244 -8.08 -9.45 -3.67
C LYS A 244 -8.13 -9.96 -5.11
N ASN A 245 -7.35 -11.02 -5.37
CA ASN A 245 -7.35 -11.72 -6.67
C ASN A 245 -7.08 -10.80 -7.87
N ILE A 246 -6.23 -9.77 -7.70
CA ILE A 246 -5.89 -8.83 -8.78
C ILE A 246 -5.41 -9.62 -10.02
N LYS A 247 -4.56 -10.61 -9.83
CA LYS A 247 -4.02 -11.44 -10.90
C LYS A 247 -5.12 -12.08 -11.76
N THR A 248 -6.17 -12.61 -11.14
CA THR A 248 -7.31 -13.18 -11.87
C THR A 248 -8.11 -12.10 -12.61
N LYS A 249 -8.26 -10.91 -12.00
CA LYS A 249 -8.96 -9.79 -12.61
C LYS A 249 -8.24 -9.26 -13.85
N ILE A 250 -6.92 -9.34 -13.90
CA ILE A 250 -6.11 -8.77 -14.98
C ILE A 250 -5.60 -9.80 -16.00
N SER A 251 -5.53 -11.09 -15.65
CA SER A 251 -5.01 -12.14 -16.55
C SER A 251 -5.80 -12.26 -17.86
N GLY A 252 -7.12 -12.07 -17.83
CA GLY A 252 -7.96 -12.11 -19.02
C GLY A 252 -7.57 -11.06 -20.08
N TYR A 253 -6.91 -9.98 -19.68
CA TYR A 253 -6.44 -8.96 -20.65
C TYR A 253 -5.18 -9.39 -21.42
N LEU A 254 -4.44 -10.39 -20.94
CA LEU A 254 -3.26 -10.91 -21.63
C LEU A 254 -3.61 -11.95 -22.71
N GLU A 255 -4.83 -12.47 -22.70
CA GLU A 255 -5.33 -13.46 -23.67
C GLU A 255 -5.90 -12.79 -24.95
N ILE A 256 -6.02 -11.48 -24.92
CA ILE A 256 -6.40 -10.63 -26.05
C ILE A 256 -5.19 -10.44 -26.96
#